data_280e9935f12997ddb4c95bd295da5339
#
_entry.id   280e9935f12997ddb4c95bd295da5339
#
_cell.length_a   1.000
_cell.length_b   1.000
_cell.length_c   1.000
_cell.angle_alpha   90.00
_cell.angle_beta   90.00
_cell.angle_gamma   90.00
#
_symmetry.space_group_name_H-M   'P 1'
#
loop_
_entity.id
_entity.type
_entity.pdbx_description
1 polymer ?
#
loop_
_entity_poly.entity_id
_entity_poly.type
_entity_poly.pdbx_seq_one_letter_code
_entity_poly.pdbx_strand_id
1 'polypeptide(L)'
;MKKIFVAIMALMPLMGMAQNSWETENEQGTKANPDQKYLAGAVPMVDGKVQFSTEISAPGKSAAQIYDTLLAYFTQLSKEDNQLEQSRVVIKDSVNHQLAANYQEWLVFKNKPLVLDRTRFMYTLTAECSDGKAEVTMRRIYYLYDEERNPQTYNAEEWITDEYGLKKNKDKLSRVSGKFRRKTIDRKDYLFNKMANL
;
A
#
# COMPACT_ATOMS: atom_id res chain seq x y z
N MET A 1 -55.73 -33.92 5.01
CA MET A 1 -55.05 -32.92 4.11
C MET A 1 -53.82 -32.41 4.84
N LYS A 2 -52.65 -32.96 4.57
CA LYS A 2 -51.38 -32.62 5.19
C LYS A 2 -50.74 -31.52 4.35
N LYS A 3 -50.58 -30.32 4.94
CA LYS A 3 -49.86 -29.19 4.31
C LYS A 3 -48.36 -29.37 4.50
N ILE A 4 -47.62 -29.62 3.42
CA ILE A 4 -46.19 -29.71 3.41
C ILE A 4 -45.67 -28.27 3.28
N PHE A 5 -45.06 -27.73 4.32
CA PHE A 5 -44.27 -26.48 4.24
C PHE A 5 -42.87 -26.79 3.69
N VAL A 6 -42.63 -26.41 2.46
CA VAL A 6 -41.29 -26.43 1.86
C VAL A 6 -40.58 -25.16 2.32
N ALA A 7 -39.67 -25.30 3.25
CA ALA A 7 -38.76 -24.22 3.64
C ALA A 7 -37.70 -24.06 2.53
N ILE A 8 -37.83 -23.04 1.71
CA ILE A 8 -36.80 -22.62 0.77
C ILE A 8 -35.71 -21.94 1.59
N MET A 9 -34.67 -22.69 1.91
CA MET A 9 -33.45 -22.16 2.50
C MET A 9 -32.70 -21.39 1.40
N ALA A 10 -32.84 -20.06 1.38
CA ALA A 10 -32.07 -19.19 0.51
C ALA A 10 -30.59 -19.27 0.91
N LEU A 11 -29.81 -20.05 0.18
CA LEU A 11 -28.36 -19.94 0.19
C LEU A 11 -28.01 -18.56 -0.36
N MET A 12 -27.81 -17.58 0.53
CA MET A 12 -27.07 -16.37 0.14
C MET A 12 -25.61 -16.80 -0.08
N PRO A 13 -25.05 -16.62 -1.30
CA PRO A 13 -23.64 -16.76 -1.44
C PRO A 13 -22.99 -15.66 -0.59
N LEU A 14 -22.19 -16.04 0.37
CA LEU A 14 -21.19 -15.16 0.99
C LEU A 14 -20.25 -14.73 -0.14
N MET A 15 -20.60 -13.62 -0.79
CA MET A 15 -19.67 -12.92 -1.66
C MET A 15 -18.62 -12.31 -0.74
N GLY A 16 -17.53 -13.06 -0.48
CA GLY A 16 -16.32 -12.53 0.09
C GLY A 16 -15.87 -11.39 -0.80
N MET A 17 -16.02 -10.16 -0.34
CA MET A 17 -15.38 -9.02 -0.95
C MET A 17 -13.88 -9.21 -0.71
N ALA A 18 -13.16 -9.63 -1.74
CA ALA A 18 -11.71 -9.68 -1.72
C ALA A 18 -11.18 -8.24 -1.90
N GLN A 19 -11.54 -7.39 -0.97
CA GLN A 19 -10.94 -6.10 -0.73
C GLN A 19 -9.86 -6.35 0.32
N ASN A 20 -8.65 -5.83 0.10
CA ASN A 20 -7.59 -6.01 1.09
C ASN A 20 -8.05 -5.42 2.43
N SER A 21 -7.74 -6.08 3.54
CA SER A 21 -8.20 -5.67 4.89
C SER A 21 -7.80 -4.23 5.24
N TRP A 22 -6.64 -3.75 4.75
CA TRP A 22 -6.18 -2.38 4.97
C TRP A 22 -7.00 -1.31 4.20
N GLU A 23 -7.74 -1.68 3.16
CA GLU A 23 -8.56 -0.74 2.39
C GLU A 23 -9.82 -0.31 3.15
N THR A 24 -10.42 -1.22 3.93
CA THR A 24 -11.62 -0.95 4.72
C THR A 24 -11.36 -0.02 5.91
N GLU A 25 -10.13 0.03 6.41
CA GLU A 25 -9.75 0.91 7.52
C GLU A 25 -9.65 2.40 7.10
N ASN A 26 -9.48 2.68 5.79
CA ASN A 26 -9.27 4.04 5.26
C ASN A 26 -10.56 4.77 4.80
N GLU A 27 -11.74 4.14 4.81
CA GLU A 27 -12.96 4.73 4.23
C GLU A 27 -13.70 5.76 5.12
N GLN A 28 -13.18 6.11 6.30
CA GLN A 28 -13.80 7.08 7.20
C GLN A 28 -13.23 8.49 7.02
N GLY A 29 -13.81 9.31 6.14
CA GLY A 29 -13.45 10.74 6.12
C GLY A 29 -13.98 11.61 4.99
N THR A 30 -14.86 12.55 5.35
CA THR A 30 -15.19 13.90 4.85
C THR A 30 -15.57 14.12 3.39
N LYS A 31 -16.64 14.97 3.20
CA LYS A 31 -17.23 15.49 1.95
C LYS A 31 -16.34 16.49 1.17
N ALA A 32 -15.04 16.54 1.37
CA ALA A 32 -14.11 17.22 0.49
C ALA A 32 -13.92 16.41 -0.79
N ASN A 33 -13.49 17.05 -1.90
CA ASN A 33 -13.18 16.34 -3.15
C ASN A 33 -12.42 15.06 -2.83
N PRO A 34 -12.98 13.84 -3.03
CA PRO A 34 -12.37 12.60 -2.61
C PRO A 34 -11.01 12.34 -3.26
N ASP A 35 -10.69 13.07 -4.32
CA ASP A 35 -9.40 12.98 -5.01
C ASP A 35 -8.36 13.99 -4.54
N GLN A 36 -8.71 14.94 -3.66
CA GLN A 36 -7.81 16.04 -3.28
C GLN A 36 -6.44 15.56 -2.80
N LYS A 37 -6.39 14.52 -1.96
CA LYS A 37 -5.14 13.97 -1.42
C LYS A 37 -4.24 13.29 -2.46
N TYR A 38 -4.76 13.04 -3.67
CA TYR A 38 -4.02 12.39 -4.75
C TYR A 38 -3.57 13.35 -5.84
N LEU A 39 -3.90 14.65 -5.73
CA LEU A 39 -3.58 15.65 -6.75
C LEU A 39 -2.11 16.10 -6.69
N ALA A 40 -1.82 17.21 -7.35
CA ALA A 40 -0.46 17.73 -7.50
C ALA A 40 0.31 17.83 -6.17
N GLY A 41 1.56 17.37 -6.18
CA GLY A 41 2.44 17.33 -5.02
C GLY A 41 2.30 16.08 -4.13
N ALA A 42 1.31 15.20 -4.38
CA ALA A 42 1.09 14.00 -3.54
C ALA A 42 2.12 12.89 -3.77
N VAL A 43 2.90 12.95 -4.85
CA VAL A 43 3.97 11.99 -5.16
C VAL A 43 5.29 12.75 -5.24
N PRO A 44 6.07 12.78 -4.13
CA PRO A 44 7.34 13.48 -4.09
C PRO A 44 8.43 12.76 -4.89
N MET A 45 9.35 13.56 -5.44
CA MET A 45 10.52 13.11 -6.17
C MET A 45 11.77 13.58 -5.44
N VAL A 46 12.71 12.67 -5.22
CA VAL A 46 14.04 12.94 -4.67
C VAL A 46 15.07 12.37 -5.64
N ASP A 47 15.98 13.20 -6.13
CA ASP A 47 17.01 12.81 -7.11
C ASP A 47 16.45 12.04 -8.34
N GLY A 48 15.31 12.49 -8.84
CA GLY A 48 14.65 11.86 -9.98
C GLY A 48 13.96 10.53 -9.69
N LYS A 49 13.79 10.17 -8.41
CA LYS A 49 13.11 8.94 -7.97
C LYS A 49 11.90 9.25 -7.10
N VAL A 50 10.85 8.47 -7.28
CA VAL A 50 9.70 8.53 -6.38
C VAL A 50 10.10 8.00 -5.01
N GLN A 51 9.94 8.83 -3.99
CA GLN A 51 10.28 8.50 -2.62
C GLN A 51 9.29 9.14 -1.65
N PHE A 52 8.63 8.31 -0.85
CA PHE A 52 7.81 8.79 0.26
C PHE A 52 8.58 8.57 1.56
N SER A 53 8.68 9.60 2.39
CA SER A 53 9.33 9.53 3.70
C SER A 53 8.42 10.07 4.80
N THR A 54 8.60 9.56 6.01
CA THR A 54 7.94 10.05 7.21
C THR A 54 8.85 9.87 8.41
N GLU A 55 8.79 10.80 9.35
CA GLU A 55 9.38 10.63 10.67
C GLU A 55 8.32 10.06 11.63
N ILE A 56 8.68 9.00 12.34
CA ILE A 56 7.88 8.40 13.40
C ILE A 56 8.43 8.87 14.73
N SER A 57 7.62 9.58 15.50
CA SER A 57 7.98 10.04 16.85
C SER A 57 7.72 8.94 17.87
N ALA A 58 8.71 8.63 18.68
CA ALA A 58 8.64 7.62 19.74
C ALA A 58 9.35 8.12 21.02
N PRO A 59 8.88 9.22 21.65
CA PRO A 59 9.57 9.86 22.75
C PRO A 59 9.77 8.88 23.93
N GLY A 60 10.97 8.89 24.48
CA GLY A 60 11.36 8.04 25.61
C GLY A 60 11.78 6.61 25.23
N LYS A 61 11.66 6.21 23.97
CA LYS A 61 12.21 4.92 23.49
C LYS A 61 13.63 5.11 22.96
N SER A 62 14.51 4.15 23.24
CA SER A 62 15.85 4.11 22.64
C SER A 62 15.80 3.67 21.18
N ALA A 63 16.85 3.96 20.41
CA ALA A 63 17.00 3.49 19.03
C ALA A 63 16.82 1.98 18.90
N ALA A 64 17.37 1.19 19.84
CA ALA A 64 17.22 -0.27 19.86
C ALA A 64 15.77 -0.71 20.07
N GLN A 65 15.02 -0.07 20.96
CA GLN A 65 13.61 -0.40 21.21
C GLN A 65 12.74 -0.07 19.98
N ILE A 66 13.00 1.06 19.31
CA ILE A 66 12.30 1.44 18.09
C ILE A 66 12.63 0.48 16.96
N TYR A 67 13.92 0.11 16.81
CA TYR A 67 14.40 -0.88 15.85
C TYR A 67 13.68 -2.22 16.02
N ASP A 68 13.63 -2.76 17.24
CA ASP A 68 12.98 -4.05 17.52
C ASP A 68 11.49 -4.01 17.20
N THR A 69 10.82 -2.92 17.53
CA THR A 69 9.40 -2.71 17.21
C THR A 69 9.16 -2.69 15.70
N LEU A 70 9.97 -1.93 14.96
CA LEU A 70 9.85 -1.84 13.49
C LEU A 70 10.28 -3.13 12.80
N LEU A 71 11.28 -3.85 13.31
CA LEU A 71 11.67 -5.16 12.79
C LEU A 71 10.53 -6.19 12.93
N ALA A 72 9.85 -6.19 14.08
CA ALA A 72 8.69 -7.06 14.29
C ALA A 72 7.57 -6.70 13.30
N TYR A 73 7.26 -5.43 13.12
CA TYR A 73 6.27 -4.97 12.15
C TYR A 73 6.65 -5.32 10.71
N PHE A 74 7.86 -5.04 10.26
CA PHE A 74 8.34 -5.39 8.91
C PHE A 74 8.25 -6.89 8.65
N THR A 75 8.56 -7.71 9.67
CA THR A 75 8.46 -9.16 9.58
C THR A 75 7.01 -9.61 9.50
N GLN A 76 6.10 -8.99 10.27
CA GLN A 76 4.68 -9.29 10.24
C GLN A 76 4.05 -8.86 8.91
N LEU A 77 4.40 -7.68 8.40
CA LEU A 77 3.92 -7.16 7.12
C LEU A 77 4.21 -8.13 5.97
N SER A 78 5.38 -8.80 5.97
CA SER A 78 5.73 -9.78 4.93
C SER A 78 4.86 -11.05 4.93
N LYS A 79 4.00 -11.23 5.94
CA LYS A 79 3.11 -12.38 6.11
C LYS A 79 1.63 -12.05 5.94
N GLU A 80 1.29 -10.81 5.58
CA GLU A 80 -0.09 -10.44 5.29
C GLU A 80 -0.61 -11.21 4.06
N ASP A 81 -1.91 -11.48 4.01
CA ASP A 81 -2.54 -12.32 2.96
C ASP A 81 -2.36 -11.80 1.53
N ASN A 82 -2.16 -10.49 1.37
CA ASN A 82 -1.93 -9.87 0.06
C ASN A 82 -0.45 -9.87 -0.36
N GLN A 83 0.46 -10.27 0.53
CA GLN A 83 1.90 -10.35 0.24
C GLN A 83 2.24 -11.59 -0.59
N LEU A 84 3.24 -11.45 -1.44
CA LEU A 84 3.77 -12.55 -2.23
C LEU A 84 5.03 -13.14 -1.55
N GLU A 85 5.39 -14.37 -1.92
CA GLU A 85 6.48 -15.14 -1.28
C GLU A 85 7.85 -14.42 -1.26
N GLN A 86 8.06 -13.49 -2.19
CA GLN A 86 9.30 -12.71 -2.28
C GLN A 86 9.41 -11.61 -1.21
N SER A 87 8.30 -11.30 -0.51
CA SER A 87 8.27 -10.26 0.52
C SER A 87 9.07 -10.68 1.75
N ARG A 88 10.10 -9.90 2.09
CA ARG A 88 10.98 -10.22 3.22
C ARG A 88 11.82 -9.04 3.68
N VAL A 89 12.22 -9.08 4.94
CA VAL A 89 13.27 -8.20 5.46
C VAL A 89 14.63 -8.65 4.91
N VAL A 90 15.38 -7.73 4.30
CA VAL A 90 16.66 -7.99 3.63
C VAL A 90 17.86 -7.38 4.35
N ILE A 91 17.67 -6.32 5.13
CA ILE A 91 18.70 -5.73 6.01
C ILE A 91 18.18 -5.71 7.44
N LYS A 92 18.98 -6.20 8.37
CA LYS A 92 18.75 -6.21 9.80
C LYS A 92 20.07 -5.81 10.49
N ASP A 93 20.34 -4.52 10.52
CA ASP A 93 21.53 -3.98 11.17
C ASP A 93 21.16 -3.46 12.56
N SER A 94 21.37 -4.33 13.55
CA SER A 94 21.09 -3.98 14.96
C SER A 94 22.16 -3.09 15.58
N VAL A 95 23.32 -2.92 14.95
CA VAL A 95 24.38 -2.04 15.43
C VAL A 95 24.10 -0.59 15.07
N ASN A 96 23.73 -0.35 13.80
CA ASN A 96 23.37 0.98 13.31
C ASN A 96 21.86 1.24 13.36
N HIS A 97 21.06 0.30 13.88
CA HIS A 97 19.60 0.35 13.98
C HIS A 97 18.92 0.67 12.64
N GLN A 98 19.39 -0.02 11.58
CA GLN A 98 18.87 0.14 10.21
C GLN A 98 18.16 -1.12 9.73
N LEU A 99 17.02 -0.89 9.05
CA LEU A 99 16.20 -1.94 8.45
C LEU A 99 15.99 -1.66 6.98
N ALA A 100 15.94 -2.73 6.18
CA ALA A 100 15.34 -2.66 4.85
C ALA A 100 14.55 -3.95 4.56
N ALA A 101 13.41 -3.78 3.89
CA ALA A 101 12.58 -4.88 3.44
C ALA A 101 12.08 -4.63 2.02
N ASN A 102 12.07 -5.68 1.21
CA ASN A 102 11.45 -5.68 -0.10
C ASN A 102 10.08 -6.34 0.02
N TYR A 103 9.08 -5.69 -0.54
CA TYR A 103 7.71 -6.18 -0.56
C TYR A 103 7.21 -6.33 -1.99
N GLN A 104 6.42 -7.35 -2.18
CA GLN A 104 5.63 -7.58 -3.38
C GLN A 104 4.22 -7.97 -2.96
N GLU A 105 3.23 -7.20 -3.36
CA GLU A 105 1.85 -7.43 -2.97
C GLU A 105 0.87 -7.12 -4.09
N TRP A 106 -0.36 -7.61 -3.96
CA TRP A 106 -1.42 -7.27 -4.89
C TRP A 106 -2.09 -5.96 -4.51
N LEU A 107 -2.07 -4.98 -5.42
CA LEU A 107 -3.00 -3.85 -5.39
C LEU A 107 -4.20 -4.17 -6.28
N VAL A 108 -5.37 -4.26 -5.68
CA VAL A 108 -6.62 -4.58 -6.38
C VAL A 108 -7.34 -3.28 -6.73
N PHE A 109 -7.52 -3.02 -8.02
CA PHE A 109 -8.26 -1.85 -8.53
C PHE A 109 -9.76 -2.13 -8.66
N LYS A 110 -10.11 -3.36 -9.01
CA LYS A 110 -11.49 -3.79 -9.17
C LYS A 110 -11.60 -5.30 -8.95
N ASN A 111 -12.57 -5.68 -8.13
CA ASN A 111 -12.93 -7.06 -7.92
C ASN A 111 -14.46 -7.18 -8.01
N LYS A 112 -14.95 -7.70 -9.13
CA LYS A 112 -16.37 -7.95 -9.42
C LYS A 112 -16.50 -9.32 -10.08
N PRO A 113 -17.67 -9.95 -10.07
CA PRO A 113 -17.87 -11.19 -10.81
C PRO A 113 -17.36 -11.06 -12.25
N LEU A 114 -16.50 -11.98 -12.66
CA LEU A 114 -15.84 -12.05 -13.97
C LEU A 114 -14.87 -10.91 -14.32
N VAL A 115 -14.57 -10.00 -13.38
CA VAL A 115 -13.62 -8.89 -13.62
C VAL A 115 -12.71 -8.71 -12.42
N LEU A 116 -11.48 -9.18 -12.56
CA LEU A 116 -10.39 -8.89 -11.62
C LEU A 116 -9.38 -7.97 -12.30
N ASP A 117 -9.22 -6.75 -11.77
CA ASP A 117 -8.23 -5.76 -12.21
C ASP A 117 -7.28 -5.49 -11.05
N ARG A 118 -6.05 -5.95 -11.16
CA ARG A 118 -5.01 -5.86 -10.12
C ARG A 118 -3.64 -5.70 -10.74
N THR A 119 -2.69 -5.26 -9.93
CA THR A 119 -1.28 -5.23 -10.30
C THR A 119 -0.44 -5.80 -9.18
N ARG A 120 0.68 -6.43 -9.51
CA ARG A 120 1.74 -6.68 -8.54
C ARG A 120 2.43 -5.35 -8.27
N PHE A 121 2.51 -5.00 -7.01
CA PHE A 121 3.12 -3.76 -6.51
C PHE A 121 4.39 -4.10 -5.76
N MET A 122 5.50 -3.57 -6.21
CA MET A 122 6.81 -3.82 -5.65
C MET A 122 7.39 -2.53 -5.10
N TYR A 123 7.94 -2.59 -3.89
CA TYR A 123 8.57 -1.47 -3.22
C TYR A 123 9.57 -1.93 -2.17
N THR A 124 10.45 -1.02 -1.76
CA THR A 124 11.35 -1.19 -0.62
C THR A 124 10.97 -0.23 0.49
N LEU A 125 10.77 -0.75 1.70
CA LEU A 125 10.75 0.05 2.93
C LEU A 125 12.12 0.03 3.58
N THR A 126 12.58 1.21 4.03
CA THR A 126 13.76 1.34 4.90
C THR A 126 13.38 2.07 6.16
N ALA A 127 14.05 1.76 7.27
CA ALA A 127 13.93 2.50 8.52
C ALA A 127 15.32 2.75 9.10
N GLU A 128 15.54 3.98 9.58
CA GLU A 128 16.72 4.41 10.33
C GLU A 128 16.24 4.89 11.68
N CYS A 129 16.63 4.17 12.75
CA CYS A 129 16.16 4.42 14.10
C CYS A 129 17.20 5.18 14.91
N SER A 130 16.76 6.19 15.64
CA SER A 130 17.53 6.95 16.62
C SER A 130 16.72 7.10 17.89
N ASP A 131 17.33 7.61 18.97
CA ASP A 131 16.60 7.80 20.22
C ASP A 131 15.43 8.76 20.02
N GLY A 132 14.25 8.31 20.41
CA GLY A 132 13.00 9.05 20.35
C GLY A 132 12.34 9.10 18.97
N LYS A 133 12.93 8.55 17.90
CA LYS A 133 12.34 8.62 16.55
C LYS A 133 12.91 7.60 15.55
N ALA A 134 12.18 7.40 14.46
CA ALA A 134 12.68 6.71 13.27
C ALA A 134 12.30 7.46 11.99
N GLU A 135 13.19 7.47 11.01
CA GLU A 135 12.87 7.88 9.64
C GLU A 135 12.52 6.63 8.83
N VAL A 136 11.33 6.61 8.23
CA VAL A 136 10.87 5.51 7.39
C VAL A 136 10.68 6.02 5.97
N THR A 137 11.20 5.26 5.01
CA THR A 137 11.13 5.61 3.59
C THR A 137 10.61 4.46 2.75
N MET A 138 9.64 4.76 1.87
CA MET A 138 9.17 3.87 0.80
C MET A 138 9.75 4.35 -0.53
N ARG A 139 10.48 3.48 -1.21
CA ARG A 139 11.19 3.78 -2.46
C ARG A 139 11.29 2.57 -3.38
N ARG A 140 11.89 2.72 -4.58
CA ARG A 140 12.03 1.67 -5.60
C ARG A 140 10.67 1.07 -5.96
N ILE A 141 9.73 1.96 -6.26
CA ILE A 141 8.34 1.59 -6.52
C ILE A 141 8.18 1.25 -8.00
N TYR A 142 7.62 0.08 -8.27
CA TYR A 142 7.27 -0.34 -9.62
C TYR A 142 6.12 -1.35 -9.61
N TYR A 143 5.55 -1.58 -10.79
CA TYR A 143 4.35 -2.39 -10.97
C TYR A 143 4.58 -3.41 -12.07
N LEU A 144 4.05 -4.62 -11.89
CA LEU A 144 3.89 -5.59 -12.96
C LEU A 144 2.39 -5.79 -13.17
N TYR A 145 1.89 -5.35 -14.30
CA TYR A 145 0.47 -5.29 -14.63
C TYR A 145 0.14 -6.24 -15.77
N ASP A 146 -1.08 -6.82 -15.75
CA ASP A 146 -1.62 -7.75 -16.75
C ASP A 146 -0.71 -8.97 -17.00
N GLU A 147 -0.13 -9.53 -15.91
CA GLU A 147 0.86 -10.61 -15.95
C GLU A 147 0.40 -11.83 -16.76
N GLU A 148 -0.90 -12.12 -16.75
CA GLU A 148 -1.46 -13.34 -17.36
C GLU A 148 -1.68 -13.21 -18.87
N ARG A 149 -1.76 -12.00 -19.43
CA ARG A 149 -2.07 -11.75 -20.82
C ARG A 149 -1.00 -10.99 -21.58
N ASN A 150 -0.66 -9.83 -21.08
CA ASN A 150 0.32 -8.93 -21.70
C ASN A 150 1.11 -8.20 -20.62
N PRO A 151 2.10 -8.88 -19.99
CA PRO A 151 2.82 -8.33 -18.85
C PRO A 151 3.54 -7.02 -19.20
N GLN A 152 3.22 -5.98 -18.43
CA GLN A 152 3.81 -4.64 -18.56
C GLN A 152 4.42 -4.22 -17.23
N THR A 153 5.67 -3.78 -17.27
CA THR A 153 6.35 -3.19 -16.10
C THR A 153 6.31 -1.67 -16.20
N TYR A 154 5.87 -1.02 -15.11
CA TYR A 154 5.83 0.43 -15.00
C TYR A 154 6.64 0.87 -13.78
N ASN A 155 7.56 1.81 -13.97
CA ASN A 155 8.24 2.50 -12.89
C ASN A 155 7.36 3.63 -12.35
N ALA A 156 7.39 3.86 -11.05
CA ALA A 156 6.59 4.92 -10.43
C ALA A 156 6.88 6.30 -11.03
N GLU A 157 8.14 6.57 -11.34
CA GLU A 157 8.62 7.82 -11.93
C GLU A 157 7.89 8.19 -13.23
N GLU A 158 7.60 7.16 -14.05
CA GLU A 158 6.99 7.30 -15.39
C GLU A 158 5.49 6.93 -15.38
N TRP A 159 4.91 6.69 -14.20
CA TRP A 159 3.54 6.20 -14.14
C TRP A 159 2.65 6.95 -13.16
N ILE A 160 3.15 7.27 -11.95
CA ILE A 160 2.31 7.87 -10.92
C ILE A 160 2.67 9.30 -10.52
N THR A 161 3.73 9.89 -11.08
CA THR A 161 4.11 11.29 -10.82
C THR A 161 3.04 12.27 -11.30
N ASP A 162 3.17 13.55 -10.99
CA ASP A 162 2.22 14.58 -11.41
C ASP A 162 2.12 14.72 -12.93
N GLU A 163 3.16 14.31 -13.65
CA GLU A 163 3.19 14.33 -15.11
C GLU A 163 2.34 13.21 -15.72
N TYR A 164 2.42 12.00 -15.16
CA TYR A 164 1.80 10.80 -15.74
C TYR A 164 0.54 10.35 -15.01
N GLY A 165 0.47 10.58 -13.70
CA GLY A 165 -0.63 10.16 -12.85
C GLY A 165 -1.83 11.11 -12.83
N LEU A 166 -1.66 12.33 -13.37
CA LEU A 166 -2.70 13.37 -13.43
C LEU A 166 -3.06 13.72 -14.87
N LYS A 167 -4.25 14.34 -15.05
CA LYS A 167 -4.59 14.99 -16.31
C LYS A 167 -3.73 16.26 -16.50
N LYS A 168 -3.67 16.78 -17.74
CA LYS A 168 -2.84 17.94 -18.11
C LYS A 168 -3.03 19.15 -17.17
N ASN A 169 -4.25 19.40 -16.73
CA ASN A 169 -4.57 20.51 -15.81
C ASN A 169 -4.24 20.20 -14.34
N LYS A 170 -3.77 18.98 -14.02
CA LYS A 170 -3.43 18.49 -12.68
C LYS A 170 -4.57 18.55 -11.63
N ASP A 171 -5.79 18.78 -12.07
CA ASP A 171 -7.01 18.89 -11.24
C ASP A 171 -7.73 17.55 -11.03
N LYS A 172 -7.34 16.52 -11.80
CA LYS A 172 -7.96 15.19 -11.78
C LYS A 172 -6.92 14.12 -12.05
N LEU A 173 -7.20 12.92 -11.56
CA LEU A 173 -6.41 11.73 -11.85
C LEU A 173 -6.47 11.36 -13.35
N SER A 174 -5.36 10.86 -13.86
CA SER A 174 -5.28 10.22 -15.18
C SER A 174 -6.25 9.04 -15.26
N ARG A 175 -6.81 8.80 -16.43
CA ARG A 175 -7.76 7.69 -16.63
C ARG A 175 -7.13 6.31 -16.42
N VAL A 176 -5.88 6.13 -16.81
CA VAL A 176 -5.18 4.83 -16.78
C VAL A 176 -4.30 4.71 -15.55
N SER A 177 -3.31 5.60 -15.43
CA SER A 177 -2.31 5.56 -14.36
C SER A 177 -2.84 6.10 -13.01
N GLY A 178 -3.92 6.90 -13.03
CA GLY A 178 -4.49 7.47 -11.82
C GLY A 178 -4.95 6.44 -10.77
N LYS A 179 -5.39 5.24 -11.19
CA LYS A 179 -5.74 4.17 -10.27
C LYS A 179 -4.50 3.64 -9.51
N PHE A 180 -3.35 3.56 -10.18
CA PHE A 180 -2.07 3.19 -9.56
C PHE A 180 -1.63 4.25 -8.55
N ARG A 181 -1.66 5.52 -8.95
CA ARG A 181 -1.34 6.66 -8.08
C ARG A 181 -2.18 6.63 -6.81
N ARG A 182 -3.50 6.52 -6.94
CA ARG A 182 -4.43 6.45 -5.80
C ARG A 182 -4.06 5.31 -4.85
N LYS A 183 -4.00 4.09 -5.34
CA LYS A 183 -3.74 2.90 -4.52
C LYS A 183 -2.37 2.91 -3.88
N THR A 184 -1.35 3.44 -4.56
CA THR A 184 0.00 3.60 -3.98
C THR A 184 -0.01 4.58 -2.81
N ILE A 185 -0.67 5.74 -2.97
CA ILE A 185 -0.78 6.73 -1.90
C ILE A 185 -1.58 6.15 -0.72
N ASP A 186 -2.71 5.48 -0.98
CA ASP A 186 -3.52 4.86 0.06
C ASP A 186 -2.73 3.80 0.84
N ARG A 187 -1.99 2.93 0.13
CA ARG A 187 -1.17 1.90 0.79
C ARG A 187 -0.02 2.51 1.58
N LYS A 188 0.66 3.52 1.04
CA LYS A 188 1.69 4.27 1.76
C LYS A 188 1.12 4.93 3.02
N ASP A 189 -0.03 5.60 2.92
CA ASP A 189 -0.69 6.24 4.06
C ASP A 189 -1.03 5.22 5.14
N TYR A 190 -1.61 4.08 4.75
CA TYR A 190 -1.92 2.99 5.68
C TYR A 190 -0.67 2.50 6.41
N LEU A 191 0.41 2.17 5.68
CA LEU A 191 1.65 1.66 6.26
C LEU A 191 2.30 2.67 7.21
N PHE A 192 2.39 3.93 6.80
CA PHE A 192 2.99 4.98 7.62
C PHE A 192 2.18 5.28 8.88
N ASN A 193 0.85 5.31 8.77
CA ASN A 193 -0.03 5.47 9.92
C ASN A 193 0.05 4.28 10.89
N LYS A 194 0.12 3.05 10.38
CA LYS A 194 0.31 1.87 11.25
C LYS A 194 1.63 1.96 12.02
N MET A 195 2.74 2.30 11.35
CA MET A 195 4.04 2.43 12.00
C MET A 195 4.10 3.59 13.00
N ALA A 196 3.40 4.68 12.75
CA ALA A 196 3.32 5.81 13.68
C ALA A 196 2.54 5.50 14.96
N ASN A 197 1.75 4.43 14.98
CA ASN A 197 0.92 4.00 16.11
C ASN A 197 1.45 2.71 16.79
N LEU A 198 2.69 2.30 16.53
CA LEU A 198 3.35 1.18 17.21
C LEU A 198 3.96 1.67 18.57
#